data_f5e36a70e36ffb43395c3c44002ab363
#
_entry.id   f5e36a70e36ffb43395c3c44002ab363
#
_cell.length_a   1.000
_cell.length_b   1.000
_cell.length_c   1.000
_cell.angle_alpha   90.00
_cell.angle_beta   90.00
_cell.angle_gamma   90.00
#
_symmetry.space_group_name_H-M   'P 1'
#
loop_
_entity.id
_entity.type
_entity.pdbx_description
1 polymer ?
#
loop_
_entity_poly.entity_id
_entity_poly.type
_entity_poly.pdbx_seq_one_letter_code
_entity_poly.pdbx_strand_id
1 'polypeptide(L)'
;QVAFALYVRLAPSDPARWHVAPVAEGPAGQVQVAGPNSATLRLSIGMQTGLGNPPDMLAKMDRVALSTPRTTRLAGSVEEGRITWVTRSWLWGFPDYTTAEARTDGLYVMARSRFGHGDLGVNASRLRNWMFSL
;
A
#
# COMPACT_ATOMS: atom_id res chain seq x y z
N GLN A 1 23.68 -12.52 1.23
CA GLN A 1 24.12 -13.54 0.29
C GLN A 1 23.46 -13.37 -1.07
N VAL A 2 24.23 -13.63 -2.12
CA VAL A 2 23.78 -13.45 -3.50
C VAL A 2 22.55 -14.32 -3.82
N ALA A 3 22.56 -15.58 -3.37
CA ALA A 3 21.47 -16.51 -3.65
C ALA A 3 20.15 -16.03 -3.05
N PHE A 4 20.17 -15.51 -1.81
CA PHE A 4 18.99 -14.95 -1.18
C PHE A 4 18.50 -13.69 -1.91
N ALA A 5 19.42 -12.80 -2.27
CA ALA A 5 19.06 -11.58 -3.01
C ALA A 5 18.42 -11.90 -4.36
N LEU A 6 18.94 -12.91 -5.09
CA LEU A 6 18.36 -13.37 -6.33
C LEU A 6 16.97 -13.97 -6.11
N TYR A 7 16.80 -14.78 -5.07
CA TYR A 7 15.49 -15.34 -4.74
C TYR A 7 14.47 -14.24 -4.47
N VAL A 8 14.83 -13.23 -3.66
CA VAL A 8 13.93 -12.12 -3.34
C VAL A 8 13.51 -11.36 -4.59
N ARG A 9 14.45 -11.12 -5.52
CA ARG A 9 14.16 -10.39 -6.76
C ARG A 9 13.31 -11.18 -7.72
N LEU A 10 13.52 -12.51 -7.80
CA LEU A 10 12.88 -13.38 -8.79
C LEU A 10 11.64 -14.10 -8.24
N ALA A 11 11.45 -14.09 -6.91
CA ALA A 11 10.29 -14.73 -6.31
C ALA A 11 9.01 -14.08 -6.83
N PRO A 12 8.06 -14.86 -7.36
CA PRO A 12 6.83 -14.31 -7.89
C PRO A 12 5.96 -13.72 -6.78
N SER A 13 5.25 -12.65 -7.10
CA SER A 13 4.22 -12.09 -6.23
C SER A 13 2.89 -12.73 -6.59
N ASP A 14 2.33 -13.50 -5.65
CA ASP A 14 1.04 -14.18 -5.85
C ASP A 14 -0.09 -13.22 -5.48
N PRO A 15 -0.92 -12.77 -6.46
CA PRO A 15 -2.04 -11.89 -6.15
C PRO A 15 -3.02 -12.47 -5.14
N ALA A 16 -3.23 -13.80 -5.17
CA ALA A 16 -4.15 -14.43 -4.23
C ALA A 16 -3.70 -14.28 -2.77
N ARG A 17 -2.38 -14.18 -2.55
CA ARG A 17 -1.82 -13.99 -1.22
C ARG A 17 -1.86 -12.52 -0.77
N TRP A 18 -1.61 -11.59 -1.70
CA TRP A 18 -1.38 -10.19 -1.34
C TRP A 18 -2.55 -9.26 -1.67
N HIS A 19 -3.36 -9.62 -2.66
CA HIS A 19 -4.54 -8.85 -3.03
C HIS A 19 -5.74 -9.27 -2.18
N VAL A 20 -5.71 -8.88 -0.91
CA VAL A 20 -6.72 -9.23 0.08
C VAL A 20 -7.26 -7.97 0.74
N ALA A 21 -8.44 -8.08 1.37
CA ALA A 21 -9.06 -6.95 2.02
C ALA A 21 -8.14 -6.37 3.11
N PRO A 22 -7.81 -5.08 3.05
CA PRO A 22 -6.98 -4.47 4.09
C PRO A 22 -7.73 -4.37 5.41
N VAL A 23 -6.99 -4.55 6.49
CA VAL A 23 -7.48 -4.32 7.85
C VAL A 23 -6.81 -3.05 8.35
N ALA A 24 -7.58 -1.99 8.52
CA ALA A 24 -7.08 -0.71 9.00
C ALA A 24 -8.01 -0.19 10.09
N GLU A 25 -7.49 -0.08 11.28
CA GLU A 25 -8.21 0.40 12.45
C GLU A 25 -7.62 1.72 12.93
N GLY A 26 -8.30 2.38 13.85
CA GLY A 26 -7.84 3.63 14.41
C GLY A 26 -8.43 4.85 13.71
N PRO A 27 -8.02 6.06 14.12
CA PRO A 27 -8.57 7.30 13.59
C PRO A 27 -8.26 7.48 12.12
N ALA A 28 -9.20 8.05 11.37
CA ALA A 28 -8.98 8.39 9.98
C ALA A 28 -7.90 9.46 9.85
N GLY A 29 -7.07 9.34 8.79
CA GLY A 29 -6.02 10.31 8.50
C GLY A 29 -4.75 10.13 9.29
N GLN A 30 -4.65 9.08 10.11
CA GLN A 30 -3.45 8.78 10.89
C GLN A 30 -2.89 7.43 10.49
N VAL A 31 -1.61 7.39 10.14
CA VAL A 31 -0.93 6.15 9.83
C VAL A 31 -0.64 5.41 11.14
N GLN A 32 -1.02 4.13 11.19
CA GLN A 32 -0.78 3.26 12.33
C GLN A 32 0.28 2.22 11.97
N VAL A 33 1.21 1.97 12.89
CA VAL A 33 2.13 0.86 12.76
C VAL A 33 1.42 -0.38 13.31
N ALA A 34 1.14 -1.35 12.44
CA ALA A 34 0.33 -2.52 12.79
C ALA A 34 1.19 -3.74 13.14
N GLY A 35 2.50 -3.58 13.14
CA GLY A 35 3.46 -4.65 13.44
C GLY A 35 4.83 -4.26 12.91
N PRO A 36 5.86 -5.13 13.07
CA PRO A 36 7.23 -4.77 12.68
C PRO A 36 7.39 -4.54 11.18
N ASN A 37 6.52 -5.13 10.36
CA ASN A 37 6.63 -5.06 8.90
C ASN A 37 5.36 -4.51 8.24
N SER A 38 4.51 -3.81 8.98
CA SER A 38 3.26 -3.35 8.40
C SER A 38 2.80 -2.01 8.97
N ALA A 39 2.04 -1.30 8.16
CA ALA A 39 1.39 -0.06 8.54
C ALA A 39 0.01 0.01 7.87
N THR A 40 -0.89 0.75 8.48
CA THR A 40 -2.25 0.90 7.96
C THR A 40 -2.66 2.37 7.96
N LEU A 41 -3.64 2.69 7.12
CA LEU A 41 -4.19 4.03 7.01
C LEU A 41 -5.66 3.92 6.63
N ARG A 42 -6.49 4.75 7.23
CA ARG A 42 -7.88 4.88 6.86
C ARG A 42 -8.19 6.34 6.53
N LEU A 43 -8.83 6.57 5.39
CA LEU A 43 -9.28 7.90 5.00
C LEU A 43 -10.81 7.90 4.98
N SER A 44 -11.44 8.87 5.63
CA SER A 44 -12.89 8.97 5.66
C SER A 44 -13.42 9.98 4.64
N ILE A 45 -14.64 9.76 4.20
CA ILE A 45 -15.36 10.72 3.36
C ILE A 45 -15.45 12.06 4.09
N GLY A 46 -15.12 13.14 3.38
CA GLY A 46 -15.25 14.51 3.88
C GLY A 46 -14.14 14.97 4.81
N MET A 47 -13.15 14.12 5.12
CA MET A 47 -12.06 14.52 6.00
C MET A 47 -11.12 15.54 5.34
N GLN A 48 -11.10 15.56 4.01
CA GLN A 48 -10.26 16.49 3.26
C GLN A 48 -10.97 16.91 1.98
N THR A 49 -10.99 18.20 1.73
CA THR A 49 -11.63 18.77 0.55
C THR A 49 -10.92 18.26 -0.72
N GLY A 50 -11.70 17.86 -1.70
CA GLY A 50 -11.18 17.47 -3.01
C GLY A 50 -10.81 16.01 -3.15
N LEU A 51 -10.90 15.19 -2.10
CA LEU A 51 -10.64 13.74 -2.24
C LEU A 51 -11.78 13.02 -2.97
N GLY A 52 -13.00 13.54 -2.88
CA GLY A 52 -14.15 12.93 -3.55
C GLY A 52 -14.71 11.74 -2.77
N ASN A 53 -15.41 10.86 -3.49
CA ASN A 53 -15.95 9.63 -2.91
C ASN A 53 -14.87 8.54 -2.83
N PRO A 54 -15.13 7.38 -2.18
CA PRO A 54 -14.11 6.34 -2.06
C PRO A 54 -13.52 5.82 -3.37
N PRO A 55 -14.27 5.60 -4.45
CA PRO A 55 -13.65 5.29 -5.74
C PRO A 55 -12.72 6.39 -6.27
N ASP A 56 -13.05 7.66 -6.06
CA ASP A 56 -12.18 8.78 -6.43
C ASP A 56 -10.90 8.77 -5.61
N MET A 57 -11.00 8.50 -4.31
CA MET A 57 -9.83 8.36 -3.43
C MET A 57 -8.90 7.26 -3.94
N LEU A 58 -9.47 6.11 -4.32
CA LEU A 58 -8.71 4.98 -4.83
C LEU A 58 -8.01 5.33 -6.14
N ALA A 59 -8.70 6.02 -7.05
CA ALA A 59 -8.12 6.48 -8.30
C ALA A 59 -6.97 7.46 -8.09
N LYS A 60 -7.11 8.37 -7.13
CA LYS A 60 -6.04 9.31 -6.79
C LYS A 60 -4.84 8.59 -6.19
N MET A 61 -5.07 7.65 -5.28
CA MET A 61 -3.97 6.86 -4.70
C MET A 61 -3.25 6.03 -5.76
N ASP A 62 -3.98 5.48 -6.73
CA ASP A 62 -3.38 4.76 -7.84
C ASP A 62 -2.42 5.66 -8.64
N ARG A 63 -2.81 6.90 -8.93
CA ARG A 63 -1.92 7.83 -9.62
C ARG A 63 -0.67 8.14 -8.81
N VAL A 64 -0.81 8.36 -7.50
CA VAL A 64 0.33 8.61 -6.62
C VAL A 64 1.23 7.38 -6.56
N ALA A 65 0.67 6.19 -6.42
CA ALA A 65 1.43 4.94 -6.36
C ALA A 65 2.22 4.73 -7.65
N LEU A 66 1.58 4.89 -8.80
CA LEU A 66 2.23 4.65 -10.09
C LEU A 66 3.27 5.72 -10.44
N SER A 67 3.24 6.87 -9.79
CA SER A 67 4.29 7.88 -9.90
C SER A 67 5.43 7.67 -8.91
N THR A 68 5.28 6.73 -7.99
CA THR A 68 6.31 6.39 -7.01
C THR A 68 7.35 5.47 -7.66
N PRO A 69 8.67 5.75 -7.48
CA PRO A 69 9.70 4.90 -8.08
C PRO A 69 9.57 3.43 -7.66
N ARG A 70 9.86 2.52 -8.59
CA ARG A 70 9.90 1.08 -8.39
C ARG A 70 8.58 0.51 -7.87
N THR A 71 7.47 1.16 -8.22
CA THR A 71 6.12 0.73 -7.82
C THR A 71 5.32 0.39 -9.06
N THR A 72 4.70 -0.79 -9.03
CA THR A 72 3.84 -1.27 -10.11
C THR A 72 2.55 -1.82 -9.51
N ARG A 73 1.50 -1.88 -10.32
CA ARG A 73 0.24 -2.50 -9.91
C ARG A 73 0.37 -4.02 -10.03
N LEU A 74 0.10 -4.73 -8.92
CA LEU A 74 0.09 -6.19 -8.91
C LEU A 74 -1.27 -6.73 -9.35
N ALA A 75 -2.35 -6.16 -8.86
CA ALA A 75 -3.70 -6.67 -9.11
C ALA A 75 -4.74 -5.59 -8.82
N GLY A 76 -5.93 -5.78 -9.39
CA GLY A 76 -7.09 -4.97 -9.08
C GLY A 76 -7.27 -3.76 -9.99
N SER A 77 -8.31 -3.00 -9.70
CA SER A 77 -8.69 -1.82 -10.45
C SER A 77 -9.61 -0.94 -9.61
N VAL A 78 -9.82 0.28 -10.06
CA VAL A 78 -10.81 1.18 -9.44
C VAL A 78 -12.21 0.55 -9.53
N GLU A 79 -12.52 -0.08 -10.65
CA GLU A 79 -13.81 -0.75 -10.86
C GLU A 79 -14.02 -1.92 -9.90
N GLU A 80 -12.96 -2.68 -9.61
CA GLU A 80 -13.02 -3.74 -8.60
C GLU A 80 -13.18 -3.15 -7.19
N GLY A 81 -12.73 -1.92 -6.97
CA GLY A 81 -12.74 -1.28 -5.66
C GLY A 81 -11.57 -1.64 -4.78
N ARG A 82 -10.59 -2.37 -5.29
CA ARG A 82 -9.38 -2.77 -4.57
C ARG A 82 -8.21 -2.84 -5.52
N ILE A 83 -7.09 -2.24 -5.12
CA ILE A 83 -5.84 -2.30 -5.89
C ILE A 83 -4.71 -2.69 -4.94
N THR A 84 -3.81 -3.55 -5.42
CA THR A 84 -2.56 -3.86 -4.72
C THR A 84 -1.39 -3.45 -5.58
N TRP A 85 -0.45 -2.73 -4.99
CA TRP A 85 0.80 -2.31 -5.62
C TRP A 85 1.98 -3.01 -4.97
N VAL A 86 3.02 -3.23 -5.76
CA VAL A 86 4.32 -3.72 -5.29
C VAL A 86 5.32 -2.59 -5.40
N THR A 87 5.98 -2.27 -4.30
CA THR A 87 7.11 -1.34 -4.29
C THR A 87 8.36 -2.13 -3.93
N ARG A 88 9.40 -2.05 -4.77
CA ARG A 88 10.63 -2.78 -4.51
C ARG A 88 11.69 -1.84 -3.96
N SER A 89 12.47 -2.34 -2.98
CA SER A 89 13.55 -1.55 -2.41
C SER A 89 14.60 -1.27 -3.47
N TRP A 90 15.27 -0.11 -3.32
CA TRP A 90 16.26 0.35 -4.29
C TRP A 90 17.45 -0.62 -4.41
N LEU A 91 17.97 -1.09 -3.29
CA LEU A 91 19.20 -1.88 -3.29
C LEU A 91 18.96 -3.36 -3.54
N TRP A 92 18.06 -3.96 -2.76
CA TRP A 92 17.88 -5.41 -2.75
C TRP A 92 16.69 -5.89 -3.56
N GLY A 93 15.79 -4.98 -3.98
CA GLY A 93 14.58 -5.34 -4.70
C GLY A 93 13.54 -6.04 -3.83
N PHE A 94 13.60 -5.87 -2.51
CA PHE A 94 12.64 -6.46 -1.58
C PHE A 94 11.25 -5.90 -1.86
N PRO A 95 10.24 -6.78 -2.04
CA PRO A 95 8.90 -6.31 -2.33
C PRO A 95 8.14 -5.93 -1.06
N ASP A 96 7.53 -4.75 -1.10
CA ASP A 96 6.52 -4.32 -0.14
C ASP A 96 5.19 -4.24 -0.87
N TYR A 97 4.13 -4.72 -0.25
CA TYR A 97 2.80 -4.76 -0.85
C TYR A 97 1.88 -3.76 -0.16
N THR A 98 1.25 -2.90 -0.94
CA THR A 98 0.27 -1.95 -0.44
C THR A 98 -1.06 -2.25 -1.11
N THR A 99 -2.10 -2.49 -0.31
CA THR A 99 -3.45 -2.72 -0.80
C THR A 99 -4.36 -1.62 -0.30
N ALA A 100 -5.13 -1.03 -1.20
CA ALA A 100 -6.15 -0.05 -0.87
C ALA A 100 -7.51 -0.54 -1.35
N GLU A 101 -8.54 -0.33 -0.54
CA GLU A 101 -9.90 -0.73 -0.86
C GLU A 101 -10.86 0.40 -0.57
N ALA A 102 -11.71 0.71 -1.56
CA ALA A 102 -12.78 1.68 -1.41
C ALA A 102 -13.98 1.01 -0.73
N ARG A 103 -14.40 1.57 0.40
CA ARG A 103 -15.58 1.12 1.13
C ARG A 103 -16.56 2.28 1.22
N THR A 104 -17.76 2.01 1.76
CA THR A 104 -18.83 3.02 1.79
C THR A 104 -18.44 4.27 2.57
N ASP A 105 -17.61 4.15 3.59
CA ASP A 105 -17.22 5.25 4.47
C ASP A 105 -15.82 5.83 4.17
N GLY A 106 -15.09 5.28 3.23
CA GLY A 106 -13.77 5.81 2.90
C GLY A 106 -12.86 4.80 2.23
N LEU A 107 -11.56 5.06 2.34
CA LEU A 107 -10.50 4.23 1.77
C LEU A 107 -9.73 3.55 2.90
N TYR A 108 -9.53 2.25 2.79
CA TYR A 108 -8.77 1.45 3.76
C TYR A 108 -7.49 0.97 3.09
N VAL A 109 -6.35 1.21 3.74
CA VAL A 109 -5.04 0.94 3.15
C VAL A 109 -4.18 0.16 4.13
N MET A 110 -3.49 -0.86 3.63
CA MET A 110 -2.56 -1.67 4.41
C MET A 110 -1.29 -1.91 3.61
N ALA A 111 -0.14 -1.62 4.19
CA ALA A 111 1.16 -1.85 3.58
C ALA A 111 1.95 -2.87 4.40
N ARG A 112 2.54 -3.86 3.72
CA ARG A 112 3.24 -4.97 4.36
C ARG A 112 4.51 -5.32 3.60
N SER A 113 5.58 -5.63 4.35
CA SER A 113 6.80 -6.18 3.78
C SER A 113 6.73 -7.70 3.77
N ARG A 114 7.23 -8.32 2.70
CA ARG A 114 7.29 -9.79 2.58
C ARG A 114 8.50 -10.39 3.27
N PHE A 115 9.63 -9.67 3.24
CA PHE A 115 10.90 -10.17 3.75
C PHE A 115 11.47 -9.23 4.82
N GLY A 116 12.31 -9.78 5.71
CA GLY A 116 12.98 -9.03 6.76
C GLY A 116 12.28 -9.16 8.12
N HIS A 117 12.98 -8.68 9.15
CA HIS A 117 12.49 -8.74 10.53
C HIS A 117 11.87 -7.43 11.01
N GLY A 118 11.93 -6.40 10.19
CA GLY A 118 11.35 -5.09 10.43
C GLY A 118 11.57 -4.22 9.22
N ASP A 119 10.71 -3.23 9.02
CA ASP A 119 10.76 -2.37 7.84
C ASP A 119 11.40 -1.01 8.11
N LEU A 120 11.90 -0.78 9.33
CA LEU A 120 12.49 0.50 9.76
C LEU A 120 11.55 1.69 9.51
N GLY A 121 10.24 1.45 9.57
CA GLY A 121 9.24 2.49 9.34
C GLY A 121 8.99 2.81 7.86
N VAL A 122 9.50 2.03 6.93
CA VAL A 122 9.37 2.30 5.50
C VAL A 122 7.92 2.26 5.04
N ASN A 123 7.14 1.26 5.50
CA ASN A 123 5.73 1.17 5.14
C ASN A 123 4.93 2.35 5.70
N ALA A 124 5.15 2.72 6.95
CA ALA A 124 4.47 3.88 7.53
C ALA A 124 4.84 5.17 6.81
N SER A 125 6.10 5.35 6.48
CA SER A 125 6.59 6.52 5.75
C SER A 125 5.96 6.60 4.35
N ARG A 126 5.86 5.47 3.65
CA ARG A 126 5.21 5.41 2.33
C ARG A 126 3.75 5.83 2.41
N LEU A 127 3.00 5.32 3.38
CA LEU A 127 1.59 5.67 3.52
C LEU A 127 1.41 7.15 3.85
N ARG A 128 2.28 7.73 4.70
CA ARG A 128 2.24 9.17 4.96
C ARG A 128 2.51 9.98 3.69
N ASN A 129 3.54 9.62 2.96
CA ASN A 129 3.90 10.31 1.72
C ASN A 129 2.78 10.22 0.68
N TRP A 130 2.18 9.06 0.53
CA TRP A 130 1.08 8.89 -0.42
C TRP A 130 -0.15 9.69 0.02
N MET A 131 -0.47 9.67 1.31
CA MET A 131 -1.60 10.46 1.84
C MET A 131 -1.43 11.95 1.57
N PHE A 132 -0.24 12.49 1.84
CA PHE A 132 0.01 13.92 1.63
C PHE A 132 0.09 14.29 0.15
N SER A 133 0.23 13.34 -0.74
CA SER A 133 0.30 13.57 -2.20
C SER A 133 -1.06 13.46 -2.90
N LEU A 134 -2.11 13.15 -2.18
CA LEU A 134 -3.46 12.99 -2.77
C LEU A 134 -4.11 14.33 -3.19
#